data_bdbb64425a9585c447a7d7dfc869c06a
#
_entry.id   bdbb64425a9585c447a7d7dfc869c06a
#
_cell.length_a   1.000
_cell.length_b   1.000
_cell.length_c   1.000
_cell.angle_alpha   90.00
_cell.angle_beta   90.00
_cell.angle_gamma   90.00
#
_symmetry.space_group_name_H-M   'P 1'
#
loop_
_entity.id
_entity.type
_entity.pdbx_description
1 polymer ?
#
loop_
_entity_poly.entity_id
_entity_poly.type
_entity_poly.pdbx_seq_one_letter_code
_entity_poly.pdbx_strand_id
1 'polypeptide(L)'
;MAVSTRAGSGITARQAKRLQTRERLLGAAIAEFKRAGKDEADVGAIVAAAGVAHGTFFFHFPTKEHVLLELERREEDRMAKRFATFTKTHDDLAAMLREAADLVAALERRLGVLLFKDFLALHFSPTRPPAEHGDDHPLVVLVADQIENARQRGETAADITPMNSAIYFLLGLYALLITTDESTGRTVLLDDYLVRTLRSMQ
;
A
#
# COMPACT_ATOMS: atom_id res chain seq x y z
N MET A 1 39.09 26.26 -20.63
CA MET A 1 38.27 25.08 -20.23
C MET A 1 36.94 25.58 -19.72
N ALA A 2 35.88 25.48 -20.51
CA ALA A 2 34.53 25.94 -20.15
C ALA A 2 33.80 24.78 -19.46
N VAL A 3 33.43 24.96 -18.20
CA VAL A 3 32.61 24.03 -17.43
C VAL A 3 31.16 24.20 -17.88
N SER A 4 30.66 23.20 -18.60
CA SER A 4 29.25 23.15 -19.02
C SER A 4 28.38 22.82 -17.79
N THR A 5 27.69 23.83 -17.29
CA THR A 5 26.67 23.70 -16.22
C THR A 5 25.46 22.97 -16.81
N ARG A 6 25.23 21.71 -16.44
CA ARG A 6 24.00 20.97 -16.75
C ARG A 6 22.81 21.72 -16.12
N ALA A 7 22.00 22.35 -16.93
CA ALA A 7 20.72 22.90 -16.54
C ALA A 7 19.82 21.78 -16.03
N GLY A 8 19.34 21.89 -14.78
CA GLY A 8 18.31 21.04 -14.22
C GLY A 8 17.04 21.15 -15.06
N SER A 9 16.51 20.03 -15.56
CA SER A 9 15.28 19.99 -16.34
C SER A 9 14.07 20.30 -15.44
N GLY A 10 13.74 21.57 -15.31
CA GLY A 10 12.51 22.00 -14.65
C GLY A 10 11.28 21.42 -15.37
N ILE A 11 10.27 20.98 -14.62
CA ILE A 11 8.98 20.49 -15.13
C ILE A 11 8.36 21.60 -15.99
N THR A 12 8.03 21.31 -17.26
CA THR A 12 7.38 22.29 -18.13
C THR A 12 5.96 22.60 -17.64
N ALA A 13 5.44 23.80 -17.94
CA ALA A 13 4.07 24.19 -17.58
C ALA A 13 3.02 23.19 -18.06
N ARG A 14 3.25 22.57 -19.23
CA ARG A 14 2.38 21.51 -19.78
C ARG A 14 2.44 20.24 -18.95
N GLN A 15 3.62 19.82 -18.51
CA GLN A 15 3.81 18.67 -17.63
C GLN A 15 3.18 18.91 -16.26
N ALA A 16 3.37 20.11 -15.67
CA ALA A 16 2.75 20.49 -14.41
C ALA A 16 1.22 20.42 -14.49
N LYS A 17 0.62 20.97 -15.56
CA LYS A 17 -0.83 20.90 -15.78
C LYS A 17 -1.33 19.45 -15.95
N ARG A 18 -0.58 18.61 -16.66
CA ARG A 18 -0.90 17.18 -16.83
C ARG A 18 -0.90 16.45 -15.48
N LEU A 19 0.13 16.66 -14.65
CA LEU A 19 0.22 16.08 -13.30
C LEU A 19 -0.94 16.55 -12.42
N GLN A 20 -1.24 17.85 -12.41
CA GLN A 20 -2.36 18.40 -11.65
C GLN A 20 -3.70 17.79 -12.05
N THR A 21 -3.94 17.60 -13.36
CA THR A 21 -5.16 16.94 -13.85
C THR A 21 -5.22 15.48 -13.39
N ARG A 22 -4.10 14.75 -13.46
CA ARG A 22 -4.01 13.37 -12.98
C ARG A 22 -4.33 13.27 -11.49
N GLU A 23 -3.80 14.18 -10.66
CA GLU A 23 -4.08 14.23 -9.22
C GLU A 23 -5.57 14.47 -8.92
N ARG A 24 -6.21 15.42 -9.64
CA ARG A 24 -7.65 15.69 -9.48
C ARG A 24 -8.49 14.47 -9.85
N LEU A 25 -8.18 13.81 -10.94
CA LEU A 25 -8.84 12.58 -11.38
C LEU A 25 -8.65 11.45 -10.36
N LEU A 26 -7.43 11.26 -9.87
CA LEU A 26 -7.14 10.24 -8.85
C LEU A 26 -7.95 10.50 -7.58
N GLY A 27 -7.97 11.72 -7.08
CA GLY A 27 -8.75 12.09 -5.89
C GLY A 27 -10.25 11.86 -6.06
N ALA A 28 -10.79 12.27 -7.21
CA ALA A 28 -12.21 12.06 -7.55
C ALA A 28 -12.56 10.56 -7.68
N ALA A 29 -11.69 9.78 -8.32
CA ALA A 29 -11.87 8.33 -8.47
C ALA A 29 -11.82 7.60 -7.13
N ILE A 30 -10.89 7.94 -6.24
CA ILE A 30 -10.82 7.39 -4.89
C ILE A 30 -12.10 7.70 -4.10
N ALA A 31 -12.63 8.92 -4.20
CA ALA A 31 -13.87 9.29 -3.53
C ALA A 31 -15.07 8.47 -4.05
N GLU A 32 -15.15 8.27 -5.36
CA GLU A 32 -16.22 7.49 -5.97
C GLU A 32 -16.10 6.00 -5.65
N PHE A 33 -14.88 5.44 -5.64
CA PHE A 33 -14.64 4.04 -5.25
C PHE A 33 -14.97 3.78 -3.77
N LYS A 34 -14.71 4.75 -2.89
CA LYS A 34 -15.16 4.66 -1.48
C LYS A 34 -16.66 4.61 -1.35
N ARG A 35 -17.38 5.35 -2.21
CA ARG A 35 -18.84 5.45 -2.18
C ARG A 35 -19.51 4.20 -2.73
N ALA A 36 -19.06 3.67 -3.88
CA ALA A 36 -19.76 2.67 -4.67
C ALA A 36 -19.00 1.35 -4.84
N GLY A 37 -17.72 1.30 -4.48
CA GLY A 37 -16.82 0.23 -4.93
C GLY A 37 -16.33 0.49 -6.36
N LYS A 38 -15.25 -0.19 -6.75
CA LYS A 38 -14.64 -0.01 -8.09
C LYS A 38 -15.61 -0.37 -9.22
N ASP A 39 -16.31 -1.49 -9.08
CA ASP A 39 -17.13 -2.03 -10.18
C ASP A 39 -18.30 -1.11 -10.51
N GLU A 40 -19.02 -0.62 -9.49
CA GLU A 40 -20.17 0.28 -9.62
C GLU A 40 -19.81 1.76 -9.77
N ALA A 41 -18.52 2.12 -9.66
CA ALA A 41 -18.08 3.51 -9.78
C ALA A 41 -18.35 4.09 -11.17
N ASP A 42 -18.96 5.28 -11.22
CA ASP A 42 -19.30 5.98 -12.47
C ASP A 42 -18.17 6.91 -12.91
N VAL A 43 -17.57 6.62 -14.07
CA VAL A 43 -16.54 7.47 -14.69
C VAL A 43 -17.10 8.86 -15.01
N GLY A 44 -18.40 8.98 -15.33
CA GLY A 44 -19.05 10.27 -15.57
C GLY A 44 -19.02 11.15 -14.32
N ALA A 45 -19.36 10.58 -13.14
CA ALA A 45 -19.27 11.27 -11.86
C ALA A 45 -17.83 11.68 -11.52
N ILE A 46 -16.85 10.78 -11.77
CA ILE A 46 -15.42 11.05 -11.54
C ILE A 46 -14.94 12.27 -12.35
N VAL A 47 -15.20 12.30 -13.66
CA VAL A 47 -14.73 13.41 -14.52
C VAL A 47 -15.46 14.71 -14.22
N ALA A 48 -16.74 14.66 -13.87
CA ALA A 48 -17.51 15.82 -13.42
C ALA A 48 -16.91 16.42 -12.14
N ALA A 49 -16.64 15.59 -11.13
CA ALA A 49 -15.99 16.00 -9.89
C ALA A 49 -14.58 16.55 -10.11
N ALA A 50 -13.83 15.96 -11.05
CA ALA A 50 -12.51 16.44 -11.44
C ALA A 50 -12.55 17.68 -12.35
N GLY A 51 -13.72 18.10 -12.87
CA GLY A 51 -13.87 19.25 -13.77
C GLY A 51 -13.12 19.07 -15.11
N VAL A 52 -13.23 17.88 -15.73
CA VAL A 52 -12.58 17.55 -16.99
C VAL A 52 -13.54 16.82 -17.94
N ALA A 53 -13.19 16.74 -19.24
CA ALA A 53 -13.96 15.98 -20.21
C ALA A 53 -13.80 14.46 -20.01
N HIS A 54 -14.84 13.68 -20.39
CA HIS A 54 -14.90 12.23 -20.18
C HIS A 54 -13.68 11.46 -20.72
N GLY A 55 -13.23 11.76 -21.94
CA GLY A 55 -12.05 11.13 -22.54
C GLY A 55 -10.73 11.41 -21.79
N THR A 56 -10.69 12.44 -20.93
CA THR A 56 -9.50 12.79 -20.18
C THR A 56 -9.20 11.72 -19.09
N PHE A 57 -10.20 11.04 -18.57
CA PHE A 57 -10.01 9.94 -17.63
C PHE A 57 -9.14 8.85 -18.28
N PHE A 58 -9.56 8.33 -19.43
CA PHE A 58 -8.88 7.21 -20.08
C PHE A 58 -7.49 7.59 -20.63
N PHE A 59 -7.24 8.87 -20.89
CA PHE A 59 -5.91 9.37 -21.22
C PHE A 59 -4.93 9.26 -20.03
N HIS A 60 -5.42 9.43 -18.79
CA HIS A 60 -4.59 9.35 -17.57
C HIS A 60 -4.60 7.99 -16.91
N PHE A 61 -5.73 7.29 -16.96
CA PHE A 61 -5.96 5.97 -16.38
C PHE A 61 -6.71 5.11 -17.40
N PRO A 62 -6.01 4.22 -18.13
CA PRO A 62 -6.64 3.40 -19.17
C PRO A 62 -7.85 2.61 -18.65
N THR A 63 -7.83 2.17 -17.40
CA THR A 63 -8.95 1.50 -16.72
C THR A 63 -9.06 1.93 -15.26
N LYS A 64 -10.13 1.52 -14.57
CA LYS A 64 -10.29 1.75 -13.12
C LYS A 64 -9.20 1.04 -12.30
N GLU A 65 -8.72 -0.12 -12.76
CA GLU A 65 -7.62 -0.86 -12.13
C GLU A 65 -6.32 -0.05 -12.10
N HIS A 66 -6.05 0.77 -13.11
CA HIS A 66 -4.86 1.65 -13.11
C HIS A 66 -4.95 2.76 -12.05
N VAL A 67 -6.18 3.16 -11.66
CA VAL A 67 -6.37 4.05 -10.50
C VAL A 67 -6.02 3.32 -9.21
N LEU A 68 -6.46 2.05 -9.04
CA LEU A 68 -6.13 1.24 -7.87
C LEU A 68 -4.63 0.94 -7.77
N LEU A 69 -3.96 0.65 -8.90
CA LEU A 69 -2.50 0.48 -8.93
C LEU A 69 -1.75 1.72 -8.46
N GLU A 70 -2.16 2.90 -8.93
CA GLU A 70 -1.56 4.16 -8.48
C GLU A 70 -1.82 4.41 -6.99
N LEU A 71 -3.02 4.08 -6.50
CA LEU A 71 -3.35 4.16 -5.09
C LEU A 71 -2.48 3.19 -4.28
N GLU A 72 -2.36 1.93 -4.71
CA GLU A 72 -1.56 0.89 -4.07
C GLU A 72 -0.11 1.35 -3.91
N ARG A 73 0.53 1.77 -5.00
CA ARG A 73 1.90 2.29 -4.97
C ARG A 73 2.07 3.42 -3.95
N ARG A 74 1.14 4.38 -3.90
CA ARG A 74 1.21 5.51 -2.97
C ARG A 74 1.04 5.10 -1.51
N GLU A 75 0.17 4.15 -1.26
CA GLU A 75 -0.08 3.66 0.10
C GLU A 75 1.06 2.78 0.60
N GLU A 76 1.62 1.93 -0.27
CA GLU A 76 2.83 1.16 0.01
C GLU A 76 4.01 2.08 0.35
N ASP A 77 4.28 3.10 -0.49
CA ASP A 77 5.31 4.11 -0.22
C ASP A 77 5.10 4.84 1.12
N ARG A 78 3.84 5.15 1.45
CA ARG A 78 3.48 5.83 2.69
C ARG A 78 3.72 4.95 3.91
N MET A 79 3.28 3.70 3.85
CA MET A 79 3.47 2.73 4.94
C MET A 79 4.95 2.44 5.13
N ALA A 80 5.69 2.20 4.06
CA ALA A 80 7.13 1.95 4.10
C ALA A 80 7.91 3.11 4.76
N LYS A 81 7.61 4.36 4.39
CA LYS A 81 8.24 5.55 5.00
C LYS A 81 7.95 5.67 6.49
N ARG A 82 6.72 5.40 6.91
CA ARG A 82 6.34 5.44 8.33
C ARG A 82 7.02 4.31 9.10
N PHE A 83 6.98 3.11 8.57
CA PHE A 83 7.64 1.95 9.16
C PHE A 83 9.15 2.18 9.30
N ALA A 84 9.83 2.62 8.23
CA ALA A 84 11.25 2.95 8.26
C ALA A 84 11.61 4.09 9.24
N THR A 85 10.65 4.95 9.59
CA THR A 85 10.85 5.97 10.63
C THR A 85 10.74 5.35 12.02
N PHE A 86 9.78 4.46 12.23
CA PHE A 86 9.57 3.74 13.48
C PHE A 86 10.79 2.87 13.85
N THR A 87 11.37 2.15 12.86
CA THR A 87 12.52 1.26 13.07
C THR A 87 13.79 1.96 13.52
N LYS A 88 13.89 3.30 13.39
CA LYS A 88 15.05 4.07 13.87
C LYS A 88 15.14 4.18 15.38
N THR A 89 14.04 3.99 16.07
CA THR A 89 13.91 4.19 17.53
C THR A 89 13.43 2.96 18.28
N HIS A 90 13.15 1.89 17.56
CA HIS A 90 12.67 0.62 18.12
C HIS A 90 13.49 -0.52 17.51
N ASP A 91 13.80 -1.54 18.31
CA ASP A 91 14.58 -2.72 17.91
C ASP A 91 13.89 -4.06 18.28
N ASP A 92 12.80 -4.01 19.06
CA ASP A 92 12.00 -5.17 19.43
C ASP A 92 11.15 -5.68 18.26
N LEU A 93 11.31 -6.95 17.89
CA LEU A 93 10.58 -7.56 16.77
C LEU A 93 9.06 -7.54 16.98
N ALA A 94 8.58 -7.75 18.22
CA ALA A 94 7.15 -7.72 18.50
C ALA A 94 6.55 -6.32 18.24
N ALA A 95 7.26 -5.26 18.65
CA ALA A 95 6.87 -3.88 18.38
C ALA A 95 6.88 -3.57 16.86
N MET A 96 7.85 -4.11 16.10
CA MET A 96 7.92 -3.95 14.65
C MET A 96 6.73 -4.59 13.93
N LEU A 97 6.39 -5.84 14.28
CA LEU A 97 5.25 -6.53 13.68
C LEU A 97 3.93 -5.83 14.05
N ARG A 98 3.81 -5.32 15.29
CA ARG A 98 2.64 -4.54 15.70
C ARG A 98 2.51 -3.25 14.90
N GLU A 99 3.58 -2.47 14.74
CA GLU A 99 3.55 -1.25 13.92
C GLU A 99 3.15 -1.56 12.48
N ALA A 100 3.68 -2.62 11.87
CA ALA A 100 3.27 -3.04 10.53
C ALA A 100 1.78 -3.37 10.47
N ALA A 101 1.25 -4.10 11.47
CA ALA A 101 -0.18 -4.40 11.56
C ALA A 101 -1.03 -3.14 11.72
N ASP A 102 -0.61 -2.21 12.56
CA ASP A 102 -1.31 -0.94 12.80
C ASP A 102 -1.32 -0.04 11.56
N LEU A 103 -0.25 -0.05 10.78
CA LEU A 103 -0.17 0.68 9.50
C LEU A 103 -1.18 0.14 8.48
N VAL A 104 -1.30 -1.19 8.35
CA VAL A 104 -2.26 -1.82 7.44
C VAL A 104 -3.70 -1.61 7.94
N ALA A 105 -3.97 -1.75 9.23
CA ALA A 105 -5.27 -1.45 9.80
C ALA A 105 -5.66 0.04 9.63
N ALA A 106 -4.69 0.95 9.75
CA ALA A 106 -4.92 2.37 9.47
C ALA A 106 -5.20 2.63 7.98
N LEU A 107 -4.61 1.85 7.06
CA LEU A 107 -4.95 1.90 5.64
C LEU A 107 -6.40 1.52 5.41
N GLU A 108 -6.86 0.39 5.99
CA GLU A 108 -8.25 -0.05 5.89
C GLU A 108 -9.23 1.03 6.37
N ARG A 109 -9.03 1.57 7.58
CA ARG A 109 -9.87 2.65 8.11
C ARG A 109 -9.91 3.88 7.19
N ARG A 110 -8.78 4.24 6.58
CA ARG A 110 -8.68 5.38 5.66
C ARG A 110 -9.37 5.13 4.34
N LEU A 111 -9.27 3.92 3.78
CA LEU A 111 -9.89 3.57 2.51
C LEU A 111 -11.40 3.27 2.68
N GLY A 112 -11.80 2.76 3.83
CA GLY A 112 -13.13 2.19 4.05
C GLY A 112 -13.28 0.80 3.46
N VAL A 113 -14.29 0.06 3.92
CA VAL A 113 -14.46 -1.39 3.65
C VAL A 113 -14.51 -1.71 2.15
N LEU A 114 -15.27 -0.95 1.35
CA LEU A 114 -15.43 -1.24 -0.08
C LEU A 114 -14.12 -1.07 -0.83
N LEU A 115 -13.49 0.10 -0.72
CA LEU A 115 -12.26 0.38 -1.45
C LEU A 115 -11.08 -0.48 -0.95
N PHE A 116 -11.03 -0.81 0.34
CA PHE A 116 -10.00 -1.70 0.86
C PHE A 116 -10.13 -3.13 0.32
N LYS A 117 -11.36 -3.64 0.17
CA LYS A 117 -11.62 -4.94 -0.47
C LYS A 117 -11.21 -4.92 -1.95
N ASP A 118 -11.57 -3.87 -2.69
CA ASP A 118 -11.18 -3.71 -4.10
C ASP A 118 -9.66 -3.62 -4.26
N PHE A 119 -8.99 -2.91 -3.37
CA PHE A 119 -7.54 -2.77 -3.30
C PHE A 119 -6.86 -4.14 -3.13
N LEU A 120 -7.31 -4.96 -2.18
CA LEU A 120 -6.76 -6.29 -1.96
C LEU A 120 -7.16 -7.27 -3.06
N ALA A 121 -8.39 -7.18 -3.59
CA ALA A 121 -8.82 -8.02 -4.70
C ALA A 121 -7.95 -7.81 -5.95
N LEU A 122 -7.55 -6.57 -6.24
CA LEU A 122 -6.62 -6.28 -7.33
C LEU A 122 -5.23 -6.87 -7.07
N HIS A 123 -4.73 -6.77 -5.84
CA HIS A 123 -3.43 -7.29 -5.45
C HIS A 123 -3.29 -8.81 -5.75
N PHE A 124 -4.37 -9.57 -5.53
CA PHE A 124 -4.41 -11.01 -5.78
C PHE A 124 -5.03 -11.40 -7.14
N SER A 125 -5.36 -10.42 -7.98
CA SER A 125 -6.02 -10.69 -9.26
C SER A 125 -5.06 -11.22 -10.32
N PRO A 126 -5.39 -12.33 -11.02
CA PRO A 126 -4.61 -12.76 -12.18
C PRO A 126 -4.71 -11.80 -13.37
N THR A 127 -5.70 -10.89 -13.36
CA THR A 127 -5.91 -9.86 -14.38
C THR A 127 -5.35 -8.50 -13.97
N ARG A 128 -4.53 -8.45 -12.90
CA ARG A 128 -3.83 -7.24 -12.47
C ARG A 128 -3.01 -6.69 -13.64
N PRO A 129 -3.18 -5.42 -14.02
CA PRO A 129 -2.32 -4.83 -15.03
C PRO A 129 -0.85 -4.87 -14.59
N PRO A 130 0.10 -5.07 -15.53
CA PRO A 130 1.52 -5.03 -15.18
C PRO A 130 1.89 -3.66 -14.60
N ALA A 131 2.65 -3.67 -13.52
CA ALA A 131 3.13 -2.44 -12.91
C ALA A 131 4.19 -1.78 -13.81
N GLU A 132 4.07 -0.47 -14.05
CA GLU A 132 5.04 0.26 -14.90
C GLU A 132 6.45 0.30 -14.29
N HIS A 133 6.60 0.04 -12.98
CA HIS A 133 7.86 0.19 -12.23
C HIS A 133 8.25 -1.05 -11.40
N GLY A 134 7.74 -2.23 -11.74
CA GLY A 134 7.92 -3.46 -10.95
C GLY A 134 6.88 -3.63 -9.83
N ASP A 135 6.72 -4.87 -9.38
CA ASP A 135 5.84 -5.20 -8.25
C ASP A 135 6.66 -5.12 -6.93
N ASP A 136 7.22 -3.95 -6.64
CA ASP A 136 7.94 -3.73 -5.40
C ASP A 136 6.95 -3.56 -4.24
N HIS A 137 7.07 -4.43 -3.24
CA HIS A 137 6.34 -4.34 -1.97
C HIS A 137 7.27 -3.87 -0.85
N PRO A 138 7.55 -2.56 -0.76
CA PRO A 138 8.57 -2.03 0.13
C PRO A 138 8.30 -2.32 1.61
N LEU A 139 7.04 -2.43 2.03
CA LEU A 139 6.71 -2.82 3.40
C LEU A 139 7.13 -4.27 3.69
N VAL A 140 6.93 -5.19 2.74
CA VAL A 140 7.36 -6.60 2.88
C VAL A 140 8.88 -6.67 3.07
N VAL A 141 9.64 -5.96 2.25
CA VAL A 141 11.11 -5.92 2.33
C VAL A 141 11.55 -5.37 3.68
N LEU A 142 10.99 -4.25 4.13
CA LEU A 142 11.35 -3.64 5.41
C LEU A 142 10.99 -4.53 6.61
N VAL A 143 9.87 -5.25 6.57
CA VAL A 143 9.52 -6.23 7.62
C VAL A 143 10.50 -7.40 7.60
N ALA A 144 10.86 -7.92 6.41
CA ALA A 144 11.84 -8.98 6.27
C ALA A 144 13.22 -8.56 6.83
N ASP A 145 13.64 -7.32 6.58
CA ASP A 145 14.89 -6.77 7.13
C ASP A 145 14.87 -6.76 8.67
N GLN A 146 13.74 -6.43 9.31
CA GLN A 146 13.65 -6.45 10.77
C GLN A 146 13.66 -7.88 11.33
N ILE A 147 13.04 -8.84 10.63
CA ILE A 147 13.11 -10.25 11.02
C ILE A 147 14.54 -10.77 10.87
N GLU A 148 15.26 -10.39 9.80
CA GLU A 148 16.67 -10.73 9.63
C GLU A 148 17.54 -10.12 10.74
N ASN A 149 17.33 -8.87 11.11
CA ASN A 149 18.03 -8.23 12.22
C ASN A 149 17.80 -8.99 13.54
N ALA A 150 16.54 -9.40 13.83
CA ALA A 150 16.20 -10.19 15.01
C ALA A 150 16.90 -11.59 14.98
N ARG A 151 16.95 -12.22 13.79
CA ARG A 151 17.67 -13.49 13.58
C ARG A 151 19.16 -13.36 13.88
N GLN A 152 19.78 -12.28 13.42
CA GLN A 152 21.20 -11.99 13.71
C GLN A 152 21.47 -11.75 15.19
N ARG A 153 20.51 -11.23 15.95
CA ARG A 153 20.59 -11.09 17.41
C ARG A 153 20.26 -12.38 18.17
N GLY A 154 19.86 -13.46 17.48
CA GLY A 154 19.50 -14.74 18.10
C GLY A 154 18.12 -14.73 18.75
N GLU A 155 17.24 -13.81 18.38
CA GLU A 155 15.88 -13.68 18.90
C GLU A 155 14.88 -14.61 18.19
N THR A 156 15.28 -15.15 17.03
CA THR A 156 14.48 -16.10 16.24
C THR A 156 15.33 -17.33 15.87
N ALA A 157 14.65 -18.42 15.44
CA ALA A 157 15.33 -19.61 14.95
C ALA A 157 16.25 -19.30 13.77
N ALA A 158 17.40 -19.99 13.72
CA ALA A 158 18.44 -19.74 12.71
C ALA A 158 18.04 -20.17 11.28
N ASP A 159 17.11 -21.11 11.16
CA ASP A 159 16.67 -21.73 9.92
C ASP A 159 15.45 -21.05 9.27
N ILE A 160 14.89 -19.99 9.88
CA ILE A 160 13.81 -19.23 9.26
C ILE A 160 14.28 -18.48 8.03
N THR A 161 13.39 -18.30 7.07
CA THR A 161 13.60 -17.44 5.90
C THR A 161 12.86 -16.10 6.14
N PRO A 162 13.56 -15.01 6.47
CA PRO A 162 12.93 -13.72 6.85
C PRO A 162 11.93 -13.20 5.83
N MET A 163 12.24 -13.29 4.53
CA MET A 163 11.33 -12.88 3.46
C MET A 163 10.03 -13.69 3.47
N ASN A 164 10.11 -15.02 3.60
CA ASN A 164 8.92 -15.86 3.67
C ASN A 164 8.08 -15.55 4.92
N SER A 165 8.74 -15.35 6.07
CA SER A 165 8.06 -14.99 7.32
C SER A 165 7.33 -13.65 7.19
N ALA A 166 7.94 -12.65 6.55
CA ALA A 166 7.31 -11.35 6.28
C ALA A 166 6.10 -11.48 5.34
N ILE A 167 6.24 -12.28 4.27
CA ILE A 167 5.13 -12.55 3.33
C ILE A 167 3.98 -13.24 4.07
N TYR A 168 4.23 -14.32 4.80
CA TYR A 168 3.18 -15.05 5.54
C TYR A 168 2.50 -14.19 6.59
N PHE A 169 3.27 -13.36 7.29
CA PHE A 169 2.73 -12.39 8.22
C PHE A 169 1.79 -11.40 7.54
N LEU A 170 2.19 -10.75 6.45
CA LEU A 170 1.35 -9.75 5.79
C LEU A 170 0.14 -10.39 5.10
N LEU A 171 0.28 -11.55 4.47
CA LEU A 171 -0.84 -12.28 3.88
C LEU A 171 -1.88 -12.68 4.92
N GLY A 172 -1.45 -13.23 6.06
CA GLY A 172 -2.36 -13.58 7.16
C GLY A 172 -3.05 -12.36 7.75
N LEU A 173 -2.33 -11.24 7.91
CA LEU A 173 -2.89 -9.97 8.35
C LEU A 173 -3.98 -9.46 7.39
N TYR A 174 -3.72 -9.44 6.09
CA TYR A 174 -4.70 -9.03 5.09
C TYR A 174 -5.94 -9.94 5.11
N ALA A 175 -5.73 -11.26 5.17
CA ALA A 175 -6.84 -12.21 5.26
C ALA A 175 -7.70 -11.96 6.51
N LEU A 176 -7.09 -11.69 7.66
CA LEU A 176 -7.80 -11.38 8.90
C LEU A 176 -8.62 -10.09 8.74
N LEU A 177 -8.02 -9.02 8.20
CA LEU A 177 -8.67 -7.72 8.06
C LEU A 177 -9.88 -7.76 7.11
N ILE A 178 -9.84 -8.52 6.01
CA ILE A 178 -10.97 -8.58 5.07
C ILE A 178 -12.09 -9.53 5.50
N THR A 179 -11.81 -10.46 6.40
CA THR A 179 -12.78 -11.48 6.86
C THR A 179 -13.43 -11.13 8.19
N THR A 180 -12.94 -10.10 8.89
CA THR A 180 -13.47 -9.67 10.19
C THR A 180 -13.94 -8.23 10.15
N ASP A 181 -15.00 -7.92 10.91
CA ASP A 181 -15.48 -6.55 11.10
C ASP A 181 -14.65 -5.82 12.17
N GLU A 182 -14.66 -4.49 12.13
CA GLU A 182 -14.00 -3.65 13.12
C GLU A 182 -14.75 -3.72 14.46
N SER A 183 -14.40 -4.70 15.28
CA SER A 183 -15.03 -5.01 16.56
C SER A 183 -13.99 -5.34 17.63
N THR A 184 -14.41 -5.42 18.90
CA THR A 184 -13.55 -5.86 20.00
C THR A 184 -12.98 -7.27 19.76
N GLY A 185 -13.74 -8.17 19.15
CA GLY A 185 -13.29 -9.52 18.78
C GLY A 185 -12.14 -9.50 17.80
N ARG A 186 -12.14 -8.55 16.84
CA ARG A 186 -11.04 -8.37 15.89
C ARG A 186 -9.73 -7.96 16.57
N THR A 187 -9.78 -7.08 17.55
CA THR A 187 -8.58 -6.69 18.32
C THR A 187 -7.95 -7.91 19.01
N VAL A 188 -8.77 -8.76 19.64
CA VAL A 188 -8.29 -10.00 20.26
C VAL A 188 -7.67 -10.95 19.24
N LEU A 189 -8.28 -11.08 18.06
CA LEU A 189 -7.74 -11.92 16.98
C LEU A 189 -6.42 -11.39 16.45
N LEU A 190 -6.28 -10.08 16.30
CA LEU A 190 -5.02 -9.44 15.88
C LEU A 190 -3.91 -9.67 16.92
N ASP A 191 -4.22 -9.52 18.20
CA ASP A 191 -3.25 -9.76 19.27
C ASP A 191 -2.80 -11.24 19.31
N ASP A 192 -3.74 -12.19 19.21
CA ASP A 192 -3.42 -13.62 19.14
C ASP A 192 -2.62 -13.94 17.87
N TYR A 193 -2.98 -13.34 16.73
CA TYR A 193 -2.26 -13.50 15.48
C TYR A 193 -0.80 -13.07 15.58
N LEU A 194 -0.54 -11.90 16.17
CA LEU A 194 0.82 -11.39 16.39
C LEU A 194 1.64 -12.31 17.31
N VAL A 195 1.03 -12.78 18.41
CA VAL A 195 1.69 -13.70 19.33
C VAL A 195 2.05 -15.03 18.65
N ARG A 196 1.13 -15.59 17.85
CA ARG A 196 1.39 -16.83 17.10
C ARG A 196 2.45 -16.65 16.03
N THR A 197 2.42 -15.52 15.32
CA THR A 197 3.43 -15.18 14.32
C THR A 197 4.82 -15.12 14.96
N LEU A 198 4.97 -14.44 16.10
CA LEU A 198 6.25 -14.38 16.82
C LEU A 198 6.71 -15.77 17.26
N ARG A 199 5.83 -16.59 17.84
CA ARG A 199 6.15 -17.96 18.27
C ARG A 199 6.56 -18.87 17.11
N SER A 200 6.01 -18.66 15.92
CA SER A 200 6.37 -19.46 14.73
C SER A 200 7.78 -19.16 14.22
N MET A 201 8.41 -18.10 14.69
CA MET A 201 9.78 -17.72 14.33
C MET A 201 10.81 -18.10 15.40
N GLN A 202 10.37 -18.62 16.57
CA GLN A 202 11.23 -19.09 17.67
C GLN A 202 11.55 -20.57 17.53
#